data_4f5d8152a170805e2fc3868faf363865
#
_entry.id   4f5d8152a170805e2fc3868faf363865
#
_cell.length_a   1.000
_cell.length_b   1.000
_cell.length_c   1.000
_cell.angle_alpha   90.00
_cell.angle_beta   90.00
_cell.angle_gamma   90.00
#
_symmetry.space_group_name_H-M   'P 1'
#
loop_
_entity.id
_entity.type
_entity.pdbx_description
1 polymer ?
#
loop_
_entity_poly.entity_id
_entity_poly.type
_entity_poly.pdbx_seq_one_letter_code
_entity_poly.pdbx_strand_id
1 'polypeptide(L)'
;NVMNAKELNIYLEQGNEVLGVLGYTEHSRRHAAKVAVTAGKILKKLGYDEHTVELARIAGYMHDLGNCINRVDHAHTGALMAFQFLRHWGAPPEDIAVIITAIGQHDEGSGTAVDPVSAALILADKTDVRRNRVRNQVRETFDKHDQVNYAALSSKLKIDAAKKVVTLEIELDETICSMMDYFEIFLQRMLMCKRAAERLGLRFKMTANGNKIC
;
A
#
# COMPACT_ATOMS: atom_id res chain seq x y z
N ASN A 1 16.99 -6.58 10.50
CA ASN A 1 15.79 -5.73 10.46
C ASN A 1 15.90 -4.77 9.27
N VAL A 2 15.12 -5.03 8.23
CA VAL A 2 15.10 -4.29 6.95
C VAL A 2 14.88 -2.78 7.16
N MET A 3 14.05 -2.39 8.12
CA MET A 3 13.75 -0.98 8.41
C MET A 3 14.97 -0.16 8.88
N ASN A 4 16.02 -0.82 9.38
CA ASN A 4 17.24 -0.17 9.86
C ASN A 4 18.37 -0.18 8.82
N ALA A 5 18.13 -0.73 7.64
CA ALA A 5 19.13 -0.78 6.56
C ALA A 5 19.34 0.63 5.98
N LYS A 6 20.49 1.24 6.29
CA LYS A 6 20.79 2.62 5.91
C LYS A 6 20.72 2.84 4.40
N GLU A 7 21.29 1.92 3.62
CA GLU A 7 21.31 2.01 2.17
C GLU A 7 19.90 1.94 1.57
N LEU A 8 19.08 1.00 2.01
CA LEU A 8 17.68 0.88 1.60
C LEU A 8 16.90 2.18 1.87
N ASN A 9 17.13 2.77 3.04
CA ASN A 9 16.48 3.99 3.45
C ASN A 9 16.86 5.19 2.57
N ILE A 10 18.08 5.25 2.07
CA ILE A 10 18.52 6.28 1.11
C ILE A 10 17.72 6.17 -0.19
N TYR A 11 17.54 4.96 -0.72
CA TYR A 11 16.77 4.78 -1.96
C TYR A 11 15.27 5.06 -1.79
N LEU A 12 14.68 4.73 -0.64
CA LEU A 12 13.30 5.10 -0.33
C LEU A 12 13.13 6.64 -0.27
N GLU A 13 14.05 7.35 0.37
CA GLU A 13 14.00 8.82 0.42
C GLU A 13 14.21 9.44 -0.97
N GLN A 14 15.14 8.92 -1.77
CA GLN A 14 15.35 9.37 -3.15
C GLN A 14 14.08 9.18 -3.99
N GLY A 15 13.42 8.02 -3.87
CA GLY A 15 12.14 7.77 -4.54
C GLY A 15 11.05 8.76 -4.12
N ASN A 16 10.99 9.06 -2.82
CA ASN A 16 10.07 10.05 -2.28
C ASN A 16 10.34 11.45 -2.85
N GLU A 17 11.59 11.88 -3.01
CA GLU A 17 11.97 13.16 -3.62
C GLU A 17 11.58 13.21 -5.12
N VAL A 18 11.90 12.15 -5.88
CA VAL A 18 11.51 12.04 -7.31
C VAL A 18 10.00 12.19 -7.47
N LEU A 19 9.21 11.47 -6.67
CA LEU A 19 7.75 11.58 -6.70
C LEU A 19 7.25 12.97 -6.31
N GLY A 20 7.96 13.66 -5.40
CA GLY A 20 7.65 15.04 -5.04
C GLY A 20 7.81 16.00 -6.21
N VAL A 21 8.90 15.88 -6.97
CA VAL A 21 9.14 16.70 -8.18
C VAL A 21 8.08 16.43 -9.26
N LEU A 22 7.61 15.19 -9.36
CA LEU A 22 6.57 14.77 -10.31
C LEU A 22 5.14 15.11 -9.86
N GLY A 23 4.95 15.70 -8.68
CA GLY A 23 3.65 16.10 -8.15
C GLY A 23 2.85 14.99 -7.46
N TYR A 24 3.44 13.82 -7.21
CA TYR A 24 2.78 12.74 -6.49
C TYR A 24 2.73 12.98 -4.97
N THR A 25 1.78 12.34 -4.29
CA THR A 25 1.68 12.31 -2.83
C THR A 25 2.93 11.70 -2.18
N GLU A 26 3.06 11.87 -0.86
CA GLU A 26 4.18 11.35 -0.07
C GLU A 26 4.27 9.82 -0.11
N HIS A 27 5.45 9.29 -0.48
CA HIS A 27 5.83 7.87 -0.48
C HIS A 27 7.14 7.69 0.29
N SER A 28 7.20 8.29 1.49
CA SER A 28 8.38 8.29 2.34
C SER A 28 8.53 6.96 3.11
N ARG A 29 9.63 6.86 3.85
CA ARG A 29 9.85 5.78 4.83
C ARG A 29 8.70 5.63 5.83
N ARG A 30 7.98 6.71 6.16
CA ARG A 30 6.81 6.67 7.03
C ARG A 30 5.66 5.87 6.41
N HIS A 31 5.39 6.08 5.11
CA HIS A 31 4.44 5.27 4.36
C HIS A 31 4.89 3.81 4.32
N ALA A 32 6.13 3.55 3.91
CA ALA A 32 6.69 2.19 3.85
C ALA A 32 6.59 1.45 5.18
N ALA A 33 6.94 2.10 6.30
CA ALA A 33 6.82 1.52 7.64
C ALA A 33 5.36 1.23 8.03
N LYS A 34 4.43 2.13 7.68
CA LYS A 34 3.00 1.92 7.93
C LYS A 34 2.46 0.74 7.14
N VAL A 35 2.82 0.64 5.85
CA VAL A 35 2.43 -0.50 4.99
C VAL A 35 2.98 -1.80 5.55
N ALA A 36 4.26 -1.85 5.90
CA ALA A 36 4.88 -3.03 6.52
C ALA A 36 4.14 -3.51 7.78
N VAL A 37 3.90 -2.58 8.72
CA VAL A 37 3.19 -2.90 9.96
C VAL A 37 1.76 -3.37 9.70
N THR A 38 1.07 -2.74 8.74
CA THR A 38 -0.32 -3.07 8.41
C THR A 38 -0.41 -4.43 7.73
N ALA A 39 0.46 -4.71 6.75
CA ALA A 39 0.50 -6.02 6.07
C ALA A 39 0.75 -7.17 7.06
N GLY A 40 1.74 -7.01 7.95
CA GLY A 40 1.98 -7.99 9.00
C GLY A 40 0.79 -8.16 9.95
N LYS A 41 0.13 -7.07 10.37
CA LYS A 41 -1.06 -7.13 11.23
C LYS A 41 -2.24 -7.86 10.56
N ILE A 42 -2.43 -7.69 9.24
CA ILE A 42 -3.46 -8.38 8.47
C ILE A 42 -3.27 -9.90 8.60
N LEU A 43 -2.09 -10.40 8.24
CA LEU A 43 -1.80 -11.84 8.25
C LEU A 43 -1.82 -12.41 9.68
N LYS A 44 -1.23 -11.70 10.64
CA LYS A 44 -1.25 -12.13 12.05
C LYS A 44 -2.69 -12.27 12.57
N LYS A 45 -3.57 -11.33 12.24
CA LYS A 45 -4.98 -11.39 12.68
C LYS A 45 -5.76 -12.52 12.02
N LEU A 46 -5.31 -12.99 10.86
CA LEU A 46 -5.88 -14.13 10.14
C LEU A 46 -5.26 -15.48 10.55
N GLY A 47 -4.32 -15.49 11.49
CA GLY A 47 -3.72 -16.71 12.03
C GLY A 47 -2.58 -17.30 11.20
N TYR A 48 -1.97 -16.51 10.31
CA TYR A 48 -0.76 -16.95 9.61
C TYR A 48 0.43 -17.03 10.58
N ASP A 49 1.38 -17.90 10.28
CA ASP A 49 2.60 -18.07 11.07
C ASP A 49 3.48 -16.81 11.05
N GLU A 50 4.34 -16.67 12.06
CA GLU A 50 5.18 -15.47 12.22
C GLU A 50 6.18 -15.29 11.07
N HIS A 51 6.60 -16.37 10.39
CA HIS A 51 7.47 -16.29 9.23
C HIS A 51 6.76 -15.61 8.06
N THR A 52 5.57 -16.08 7.70
CA THR A 52 4.73 -15.47 6.64
C THR A 52 4.38 -14.01 6.98
N VAL A 53 4.12 -13.71 8.26
CA VAL A 53 3.88 -12.34 8.73
C VAL A 53 5.11 -11.46 8.51
N GLU A 54 6.33 -11.98 8.75
CA GLU A 54 7.56 -11.20 8.55
C GLU A 54 7.86 -10.97 7.06
N LEU A 55 7.59 -11.95 6.18
CA LEU A 55 7.69 -11.75 4.72
C LEU A 55 6.79 -10.61 4.26
N ALA A 56 5.57 -10.52 4.76
CA ALA A 56 4.66 -9.43 4.44
C ALA A 56 5.16 -8.06 4.94
N ARG A 57 5.81 -8.02 6.11
CA ARG A 57 6.44 -6.78 6.62
C ARG A 57 7.60 -6.34 5.74
N ILE A 58 8.45 -7.27 5.33
CA ILE A 58 9.59 -6.98 4.46
C ILE A 58 9.09 -6.48 3.10
N ALA A 59 8.17 -7.20 2.48
CA ALA A 59 7.57 -6.77 1.20
C ALA A 59 6.92 -5.39 1.32
N GLY A 60 6.17 -5.16 2.40
CA GLY A 60 5.53 -3.87 2.68
C GLY A 60 6.52 -2.71 2.87
N TYR A 61 7.68 -2.96 3.45
CA TYR A 61 8.70 -1.92 3.60
C TYR A 61 9.44 -1.61 2.31
N MET A 62 9.62 -2.59 1.43
CA MET A 62 10.42 -2.50 0.22
C MET A 62 9.60 -2.19 -1.05
N HIS A 63 8.26 -2.19 -1.00
CA HIS A 63 7.40 -2.19 -2.19
C HIS A 63 7.64 -1.00 -3.13
N ASP A 64 7.95 0.15 -2.58
CA ASP A 64 8.10 1.41 -3.30
C ASP A 64 9.55 1.75 -3.73
N LEU A 65 10.51 0.83 -3.55
CA LEU A 65 11.92 1.06 -3.90
C LEU A 65 12.12 1.51 -5.35
N GLY A 66 11.34 0.98 -6.27
CA GLY A 66 11.45 1.29 -7.69
C GLY A 66 11.16 2.75 -8.04
N ASN A 67 10.47 3.49 -7.17
CA ASN A 67 10.20 4.92 -7.38
C ASN A 67 11.49 5.77 -7.42
N CYS A 68 12.62 5.27 -6.90
CA CYS A 68 13.90 5.98 -7.02
C CYS A 68 14.45 5.96 -8.44
N ILE A 69 13.99 5.04 -9.28
CA ILE A 69 14.34 4.95 -10.71
C ILE A 69 13.30 5.65 -11.56
N ASN A 70 12.03 5.21 -11.46
CA ASN A 70 10.92 5.79 -12.20
C ASN A 70 9.59 5.36 -11.58
N ARG A 71 8.55 6.21 -11.67
CA ARG A 71 7.18 5.85 -11.28
C ARG A 71 6.59 4.78 -12.20
N VAL A 72 6.88 4.85 -13.50
CA VAL A 72 6.48 3.82 -14.47
C VAL A 72 7.23 2.53 -14.15
N ASP A 73 6.52 1.42 -14.07
CA ASP A 73 7.07 0.09 -13.72
C ASP A 73 7.78 0.00 -12.36
N HIS A 74 7.47 0.93 -11.42
CA HIS A 74 8.12 0.95 -10.10
C HIS A 74 7.95 -0.36 -9.32
N ALA A 75 6.85 -1.09 -9.52
CA ALA A 75 6.64 -2.38 -8.88
C ALA A 75 7.64 -3.44 -9.38
N HIS A 76 7.86 -3.50 -10.70
CA HIS A 76 8.81 -4.46 -11.29
C HIS A 76 10.25 -4.09 -10.97
N THR A 77 10.62 -2.82 -11.12
CA THR A 77 11.98 -2.35 -10.77
C THR A 77 12.23 -2.46 -9.28
N GLY A 78 11.24 -2.17 -8.44
CA GLY A 78 11.31 -2.37 -6.99
C GLY A 78 11.52 -3.83 -6.58
N ALA A 79 10.85 -4.76 -7.26
CA ALA A 79 11.05 -6.20 -7.04
C ALA A 79 12.48 -6.63 -7.38
N LEU A 80 13.05 -6.14 -8.49
CA LEU A 80 14.45 -6.42 -8.86
C LEU A 80 15.45 -5.83 -7.87
N MET A 81 15.21 -4.60 -7.39
CA MET A 81 16.04 -3.98 -6.35
C MET A 81 15.95 -4.77 -5.04
N ALA A 82 14.74 -5.16 -4.63
CA ALA A 82 14.54 -5.98 -3.44
C ALA A 82 15.25 -7.33 -3.55
N PHE A 83 15.20 -7.98 -4.71
CA PHE A 83 15.96 -9.21 -4.98
C PHE A 83 17.46 -9.03 -4.72
N GLN A 84 18.07 -7.94 -5.21
CA GLN A 84 19.49 -7.67 -5.00
C GLN A 84 19.83 -7.50 -3.52
N PHE A 85 19.05 -6.71 -2.78
CA PHE A 85 19.25 -6.52 -1.35
C PHE A 85 19.10 -7.82 -0.56
N LEU A 86 18.01 -8.54 -0.78
CA LEU A 86 17.71 -9.77 -0.04
C LEU A 86 18.76 -10.85 -0.30
N ARG A 87 19.18 -10.98 -1.57
CA ARG A 87 20.27 -11.89 -1.93
C ARG A 87 21.59 -11.51 -1.26
N HIS A 88 21.94 -10.23 -1.26
CA HIS A 88 23.17 -9.74 -0.62
C HIS A 88 23.14 -10.00 0.90
N TRP A 89 21.98 -9.90 1.53
CA TRP A 89 21.81 -10.20 2.94
C TRP A 89 21.67 -11.69 3.27
N GLY A 90 21.76 -12.57 2.29
CA GLY A 90 21.73 -14.01 2.47
C GLY A 90 20.36 -14.57 2.81
N ALA A 91 19.29 -13.91 2.38
CA ALA A 91 17.93 -14.42 2.58
C ALA A 91 17.72 -15.73 1.78
N PRO A 92 16.94 -16.69 2.30
CA PRO A 92 16.59 -17.93 1.58
C PRO A 92 15.91 -17.61 0.24
N PRO A 93 16.22 -18.36 -0.85
CA PRO A 93 15.61 -18.14 -2.16
C PRO A 93 14.09 -18.21 -2.16
N GLU A 94 13.50 -19.07 -1.32
CA GLU A 94 12.06 -19.24 -1.16
C GLU A 94 11.41 -17.96 -0.60
N ASP A 95 12.04 -17.33 0.39
CA ASP A 95 11.57 -16.08 0.97
C ASP A 95 11.71 -14.92 -0.02
N ILE A 96 12.84 -14.87 -0.72
CA ILE A 96 13.07 -13.88 -1.78
C ILE A 96 11.97 -13.97 -2.83
N ALA A 97 11.65 -15.17 -3.30
CA ALA A 97 10.63 -15.39 -4.32
C ALA A 97 9.27 -14.84 -3.89
N VAL A 98 8.84 -15.10 -2.65
CA VAL A 98 7.57 -14.58 -2.10
C VAL A 98 7.58 -13.05 -2.01
N ILE A 99 8.66 -12.47 -1.48
CA ILE A 99 8.77 -11.02 -1.29
C ILE A 99 8.74 -10.28 -2.62
N ILE A 100 9.56 -10.69 -3.60
CA ILE A 100 9.64 -10.02 -4.90
C ILE A 100 8.35 -10.19 -5.70
N THR A 101 7.68 -11.33 -5.58
CA THR A 101 6.36 -11.54 -6.18
C THR A 101 5.35 -10.56 -5.60
N ALA A 102 5.28 -10.43 -4.28
CA ALA A 102 4.38 -9.49 -3.63
C ALA A 102 4.65 -8.05 -4.08
N ILE A 103 5.92 -7.64 -4.13
CA ILE A 103 6.32 -6.30 -4.61
C ILE A 103 5.93 -6.11 -6.08
N GLY A 104 6.24 -7.07 -6.96
CA GLY A 104 5.93 -6.96 -8.39
C GLY A 104 4.43 -6.91 -8.70
N GLN A 105 3.60 -7.44 -7.80
CA GLN A 105 2.14 -7.55 -7.97
C GLN A 105 1.33 -6.43 -7.28
N HIS A 106 1.98 -5.41 -6.68
CA HIS A 106 1.23 -4.44 -5.87
C HIS A 106 0.63 -3.28 -6.66
N ASP A 107 1.10 -3.00 -7.89
CA ASP A 107 0.61 -1.87 -8.68
C ASP A 107 -0.74 -2.12 -9.35
N GLU A 108 -1.64 -1.12 -9.35
CA GLU A 108 -3.00 -1.25 -9.88
C GLU A 108 -3.05 -1.53 -11.39
N GLY A 109 -2.07 -1.03 -12.14
CA GLY A 109 -2.02 -1.14 -13.60
C GLY A 109 -1.54 -2.49 -14.11
N SER A 110 -0.77 -3.23 -13.31
CA SER A 110 -0.09 -4.45 -13.78
C SER A 110 -0.22 -5.65 -12.84
N GLY A 111 -0.67 -5.44 -11.59
CA GLY A 111 -0.62 -6.47 -10.56
C GLY A 111 -1.96 -7.02 -10.11
N THR A 112 -1.87 -8.11 -9.33
CA THR A 112 -3.00 -8.72 -8.63
C THR A 112 -2.52 -9.53 -7.43
N ALA A 113 -3.41 -9.86 -6.50
CA ALA A 113 -3.09 -10.71 -5.35
C ALA A 113 -2.97 -12.18 -5.77
N VAL A 114 -1.75 -12.72 -5.76
CA VAL A 114 -1.46 -14.10 -6.17
C VAL A 114 -1.24 -15.06 -4.98
N ASP A 115 -0.87 -14.52 -3.82
CA ASP A 115 -0.62 -15.24 -2.58
C ASP A 115 -1.05 -14.39 -1.36
N PRO A 116 -1.01 -14.92 -0.12
CA PRO A 116 -1.39 -14.18 1.07
C PRO A 116 -0.51 -12.95 1.35
N VAL A 117 0.78 -12.98 1.01
CA VAL A 117 1.72 -11.87 1.25
C VAL A 117 1.42 -10.71 0.30
N SER A 118 1.23 -10.98 -1.00
CA SER A 118 0.82 -9.97 -1.98
C SER A 118 -0.55 -9.38 -1.65
N ALA A 119 -1.51 -10.20 -1.20
CA ALA A 119 -2.82 -9.73 -0.79
C ALA A 119 -2.76 -8.79 0.41
N ALA A 120 -1.97 -9.13 1.42
CA ALA A 120 -1.77 -8.29 2.61
C ALA A 120 -1.08 -6.97 2.26
N LEU A 121 -0.05 -7.02 1.40
CA LEU A 121 0.63 -5.82 0.89
C LEU A 121 -0.33 -4.90 0.16
N ILE A 122 -1.10 -5.42 -0.79
CA ILE A 122 -2.09 -4.65 -1.56
C ILE A 122 -3.09 -3.97 -0.63
N LEU A 123 -3.69 -4.71 0.31
CA LEU A 123 -4.63 -4.12 1.27
C LEU A 123 -3.98 -3.05 2.12
N ALA A 124 -2.73 -3.25 2.57
CA ALA A 124 -2.04 -2.30 3.41
C ALA A 124 -1.68 -0.99 2.69
N ASP A 125 -1.19 -1.10 1.45
CA ASP A 125 -0.79 0.04 0.63
C ASP A 125 -2.00 0.82 0.10
N LYS A 126 -2.92 0.12 -0.57
CA LYS A 126 -4.03 0.76 -1.29
C LYS A 126 -5.06 1.41 -0.35
N THR A 127 -5.07 1.07 0.91
CA THR A 127 -5.94 1.69 1.92
C THR A 127 -5.26 2.81 2.71
N ASP A 128 -3.98 3.12 2.44
CA ASP A 128 -3.27 4.23 3.11
C ASP A 128 -3.55 5.58 2.43
N VAL A 129 -4.79 6.02 2.46
CA VAL A 129 -5.23 7.33 1.98
C VAL A 129 -5.29 8.29 3.16
N ARG A 130 -4.55 9.41 3.09
CA ARG A 130 -4.44 10.38 4.20
C ARG A 130 -4.17 11.78 3.70
N ARG A 131 -4.83 12.76 4.31
CA ARG A 131 -4.64 14.20 4.09
C ARG A 131 -3.16 14.63 4.14
N ASN A 132 -2.41 14.13 5.12
CA ASN A 132 -1.02 14.52 5.32
C ASN A 132 -0.01 13.87 4.36
N ARG A 133 -0.47 13.12 3.36
CA ARG A 133 0.33 12.67 2.22
C ARG A 133 0.34 13.67 1.06
N VAL A 134 -0.59 14.64 1.04
CA VAL A 134 -0.61 15.70 0.04
C VAL A 134 0.55 16.66 0.32
N ARG A 135 1.40 16.88 -0.67
CA ARG A 135 2.59 17.76 -0.57
C ARG A 135 2.28 19.20 -0.94
N ASN A 136 1.37 19.37 -1.90
CA ASN A 136 0.93 20.65 -2.35
C ASN A 136 0.27 21.39 -1.18
N GLN A 137 0.71 22.62 -0.89
CA GLN A 137 0.17 23.43 0.20
C GLN A 137 -0.78 24.53 -0.30
N VAL A 138 -0.84 24.71 -1.62
CA VAL A 138 -1.66 25.74 -2.27
C VAL A 138 -2.94 25.09 -2.79
N ARG A 139 -4.01 25.18 -2.03
CA ARG A 139 -5.28 24.46 -2.33
C ARG A 139 -5.87 24.79 -3.69
N GLU A 140 -5.67 26.02 -4.15
CA GLU A 140 -6.16 26.52 -5.43
C GLU A 140 -5.50 25.81 -6.62
N THR A 141 -4.38 25.14 -6.42
CA THR A 141 -3.64 24.39 -7.43
C THR A 141 -3.76 22.87 -7.29
N PHE A 142 -4.65 22.40 -6.41
CA PHE A 142 -4.88 20.96 -6.24
C PHE A 142 -5.42 20.35 -7.51
N ASP A 143 -4.79 19.27 -7.96
CA ASP A 143 -5.42 18.38 -8.93
C ASP A 143 -6.47 17.47 -8.24
N LYS A 144 -7.16 16.62 -9.01
CA LYS A 144 -8.15 15.69 -8.45
C LYS A 144 -7.56 14.71 -7.44
N HIS A 145 -6.32 14.24 -7.65
CA HIS A 145 -5.64 13.35 -6.72
C HIS A 145 -5.34 14.05 -5.40
N ASP A 146 -4.86 15.29 -5.45
CA ASP A 146 -4.63 16.11 -4.27
C ASP A 146 -5.93 16.35 -3.49
N GLN A 147 -7.00 16.75 -4.20
CA GLN A 147 -8.30 17.01 -3.59
C GLN A 147 -8.84 15.79 -2.83
N VAL A 148 -8.84 14.61 -3.48
CA VAL A 148 -9.36 13.38 -2.87
C VAL A 148 -8.50 12.92 -1.69
N ASN A 149 -7.18 12.95 -1.80
CA ASN A 149 -6.29 12.62 -0.68
C ASN A 149 -6.43 13.62 0.46
N TYR A 150 -6.57 14.91 0.15
CA TYR A 150 -6.72 15.96 1.16
C TYR A 150 -8.08 15.90 1.87
N ALA A 151 -9.13 15.49 1.17
CA ALA A 151 -10.44 15.26 1.75
C ALA A 151 -10.47 14.08 2.74
N ALA A 152 -9.54 13.11 2.60
CA ALA A 152 -9.50 11.96 3.48
C ALA A 152 -9.04 12.33 4.90
N LEU A 153 -9.99 12.46 5.82
CA LEU A 153 -9.78 12.72 7.24
C LEU A 153 -9.26 11.48 7.96
N SER A 154 -9.82 10.33 7.65
CA SER A 154 -9.34 9.04 8.14
C SER A 154 -9.56 7.92 7.14
N SER A 155 -8.67 6.94 7.17
CA SER A 155 -8.79 5.68 6.43
C SER A 155 -8.33 4.56 7.35
N LYS A 156 -9.24 3.64 7.69
CA LYS A 156 -9.01 2.56 8.66
C LYS A 156 -9.42 1.22 8.06
N LEU A 157 -8.51 0.25 8.12
CA LEU A 157 -8.80 -1.13 7.73
C LEU A 157 -9.13 -1.95 8.98
N LYS A 158 -10.33 -2.52 9.03
CA LYS A 158 -10.79 -3.40 10.11
C LYS A 158 -10.97 -4.82 9.59
N ILE A 159 -10.46 -5.80 10.31
CA ILE A 159 -10.62 -7.22 9.99
C ILE A 159 -11.43 -7.89 11.08
N ASP A 160 -12.48 -8.58 10.68
CA ASP A 160 -13.23 -9.52 11.50
C ASP A 160 -12.99 -10.92 10.95
N ALA A 161 -12.03 -11.63 11.53
CA ALA A 161 -11.63 -12.96 11.06
C ALA A 161 -12.76 -13.99 11.29
N ALA A 162 -13.56 -13.86 12.35
CA ALA A 162 -14.66 -14.76 12.64
C ALA A 162 -15.77 -14.65 11.58
N LYS A 163 -16.06 -13.43 11.14
CA LYS A 163 -17.07 -13.19 10.08
C LYS A 163 -16.50 -13.26 8.66
N LYS A 164 -15.18 -13.46 8.54
CA LYS A 164 -14.47 -13.44 7.25
C LYS A 164 -14.72 -12.15 6.47
N VAL A 165 -14.55 -11.00 7.12
CA VAL A 165 -14.80 -9.68 6.54
C VAL A 165 -13.60 -8.76 6.79
N VAL A 166 -13.21 -8.02 5.77
CA VAL A 166 -12.35 -6.84 5.89
C VAL A 166 -13.15 -5.61 5.48
N THR A 167 -13.17 -4.60 6.34
CA THR A 167 -13.90 -3.34 6.12
C THR A 167 -12.93 -2.19 6.02
N LEU A 168 -12.99 -1.45 4.93
CA LEU A 168 -12.35 -0.15 4.80
C LEU A 168 -13.34 0.93 5.26
N GLU A 169 -12.99 1.62 6.33
CA GLU A 169 -13.75 2.75 6.84
C GLU A 169 -13.04 4.04 6.44
N ILE A 170 -13.73 4.89 5.70
CA ILE A 170 -13.22 6.19 5.25
C ILE A 170 -14.08 7.30 5.81
N GLU A 171 -13.45 8.35 6.30
CA GLU A 171 -14.08 9.62 6.60
C GLU A 171 -13.57 10.66 5.60
N LEU A 172 -14.48 11.21 4.81
CA LEU A 172 -14.22 12.26 3.82
C LEU A 172 -14.83 13.58 4.26
N ASP A 173 -14.09 14.64 4.04
CA ASP A 173 -14.59 16.01 4.09
C ASP A 173 -15.35 16.31 2.78
N GLU A 174 -16.66 16.15 2.79
CA GLU A 174 -17.52 16.32 1.62
C GLU A 174 -17.61 17.78 1.14
N THR A 175 -17.07 18.73 1.89
CA THR A 175 -16.93 20.13 1.43
C THR A 175 -15.77 20.28 0.43
N ILE A 176 -14.86 19.29 0.35
CA ILE A 176 -13.68 19.29 -0.51
C ILE A 176 -13.86 18.38 -1.73
N CYS A 177 -14.34 17.15 -1.52
CA CYS A 177 -14.65 16.23 -2.60
C CYS A 177 -15.83 15.32 -2.24
N SER A 178 -16.61 14.93 -3.26
CA SER A 178 -17.69 13.98 -3.10
C SER A 178 -17.17 12.53 -3.05
N MET A 179 -18.03 11.60 -2.61
CA MET A 179 -17.75 10.17 -2.71
C MET A 179 -17.57 9.72 -4.17
N MET A 180 -18.24 10.38 -5.12
CA MET A 180 -18.08 10.08 -6.55
C MET A 180 -16.66 10.44 -7.04
N ASP A 181 -16.13 11.60 -6.63
CA ASP A 181 -14.75 11.99 -6.96
C ASP A 181 -13.73 10.99 -6.38
N TYR A 182 -13.98 10.48 -5.16
CA TYR A 182 -13.17 9.43 -4.57
C TYR A 182 -13.15 8.17 -5.45
N PHE A 183 -14.29 7.72 -5.94
CA PHE A 183 -14.36 6.53 -6.79
C PHE A 183 -13.80 6.76 -8.20
N GLU A 184 -13.96 7.95 -8.77
CA GLU A 184 -13.34 8.28 -10.05
C GLU A 184 -11.82 8.06 -10.02
N ILE A 185 -11.18 8.43 -8.91
CA ILE A 185 -9.73 8.29 -8.73
C ILE A 185 -9.34 6.89 -8.26
N PHE A 186 -10.10 6.30 -7.34
CA PHE A 186 -9.66 5.11 -6.60
C PHE A 186 -10.45 3.82 -6.89
N LEU A 187 -11.35 3.82 -7.89
CA LEU A 187 -12.15 2.62 -8.20
C LEU A 187 -11.26 1.40 -8.49
N GLN A 188 -10.24 1.53 -9.34
CA GLN A 188 -9.36 0.41 -9.66
C GLN A 188 -8.60 -0.10 -8.44
N ARG A 189 -8.18 0.82 -7.56
CA ARG A 189 -7.57 0.53 -6.27
C ARG A 189 -8.51 -0.26 -5.36
N MET A 190 -9.79 0.14 -5.28
CA MET A 190 -10.80 -0.57 -4.48
C MET A 190 -11.13 -1.95 -5.04
N LEU A 191 -11.20 -2.09 -6.37
CA LEU A 191 -11.37 -3.39 -7.03
C LEU A 191 -10.18 -4.32 -6.77
N MET A 192 -8.98 -3.78 -6.76
CA MET A 192 -7.77 -4.54 -6.39
C MET A 192 -7.81 -4.99 -4.92
N CYS A 193 -8.23 -4.11 -4.00
CA CYS A 193 -8.45 -4.46 -2.60
C CYS A 193 -9.51 -5.57 -2.43
N LYS A 194 -10.59 -5.53 -3.20
CA LYS A 194 -11.61 -6.59 -3.19
C LYS A 194 -11.01 -7.94 -3.59
N ARG A 195 -10.25 -8.02 -4.70
CA ARG A 195 -9.56 -9.24 -5.13
C ARG A 195 -8.55 -9.73 -4.08
N ALA A 196 -7.82 -8.82 -3.45
CA ALA A 196 -6.88 -9.15 -2.38
C ALA A 196 -7.61 -9.72 -1.14
N ALA A 197 -8.75 -9.16 -0.77
CA ALA A 197 -9.57 -9.70 0.31
C ALA A 197 -10.07 -11.12 -0.02
N GLU A 198 -10.57 -11.34 -1.24
CA GLU A 198 -11.02 -12.65 -1.72
C GLU A 198 -9.88 -13.68 -1.68
N ARG A 199 -8.65 -13.28 -2.04
CA ARG A 199 -7.47 -14.14 -1.94
C ARG A 199 -7.16 -14.60 -0.51
N LEU A 200 -7.49 -13.77 0.49
CA LEU A 200 -7.39 -14.11 1.91
C LEU A 200 -8.64 -14.82 2.47
N GLY A 201 -9.60 -15.17 1.63
CA GLY A 201 -10.86 -15.79 2.05
C GLY A 201 -11.81 -14.83 2.77
N LEU A 202 -11.65 -13.50 2.54
CA LEU A 202 -12.43 -12.45 3.17
C LEU A 202 -13.37 -11.78 2.16
N ARG A 203 -14.51 -11.27 2.66
CA ARG A 203 -15.35 -10.33 1.91
C ARG A 203 -14.88 -8.91 2.17
N PHE A 204 -14.66 -8.15 1.11
CA PHE A 204 -14.36 -6.72 1.20
C PHE A 204 -15.63 -5.93 1.41
N LYS A 205 -15.61 -5.02 2.35
CA LYS A 205 -16.65 -4.02 2.61
C LYS A 205 -16.06 -2.64 2.70
N MET A 206 -16.84 -1.64 2.36
CA MET A 206 -16.47 -0.25 2.48
C MET A 206 -17.59 0.55 3.13
N THR A 207 -17.22 1.41 4.06
CA THR A 207 -18.08 2.45 4.62
C THR A 207 -17.45 3.81 4.42
N ALA A 208 -18.25 4.82 4.17
CA ALA A 208 -17.83 6.20 4.06
C ALA A 208 -18.75 7.10 4.89
N ASN A 209 -18.17 7.93 5.75
CA ASN A 209 -18.91 8.81 6.67
C ASN A 209 -19.99 8.06 7.44
N GLY A 210 -19.70 6.82 7.87
CA GLY A 210 -20.63 5.95 8.58
C GLY A 210 -21.65 5.21 7.71
N ASN A 211 -21.79 5.56 6.42
CA ASN A 211 -22.73 4.93 5.51
C ASN A 211 -22.09 3.73 4.80
N LYS A 212 -22.85 2.65 4.63
CA LYS A 212 -22.42 1.48 3.87
C LYS A 212 -22.35 1.80 2.38
N ILE A 213 -21.21 1.51 1.76
CA ILE A 213 -21.01 1.67 0.31
C ILE A 213 -21.13 0.32 -0.40
N CYS A 214 -20.52 -0.75 0.14
CA CYS A 214 -20.63 -2.12 -0.38
C CYS A 214 -20.43 -3.17 0.73
#